data_fe5c350bbef9acb7898c5339ecbf2ca9
#
_entry.id   fe5c350bbef9acb7898c5339ecbf2ca9
#
_cell.length_a   1.000
_cell.length_b   1.000
_cell.length_c   1.000
_cell.angle_alpha   90.00
_cell.angle_beta   90.00
_cell.angle_gamma   90.00
#
_symmetry.space_group_name_H-M   'P 1'
#
loop_
_entity.id
_entity.type
_entity.pdbx_description
1 polymer ?
#
loop_
_entity_poly.entity_id
_entity_poly.type
_entity_poly.pdbx_seq_one_letter_code
_entity_poly.pdbx_strand_id
1 'polypeptide(L)'
;MNFKNSLLTPISLWGDFDDSLPLKSTTVSKMKVDGAIISEVYFSGRAVGNERVRIFGYYSVPDDITPKGAILYIPNDNEKIGSDTFKEFLSVGYAVLAIDVYGKREGSVNHTEYPTAVYYANVVNAGRRKDFVDESAKETCWYEWVAVGRYAVKYLKEIGFDSICLAGNKIGANVGWQIAAFDKRVTCFIAMFGAGWTAYKNVCKFDENAKEPIEADDSSRKYVAAVDAHAYAPYVRCPILYLTSTNSTFFDFDRAGDTLSRVNDGVPCFTAYSVGYDAHLSESAKIDVLAFLETYIGKKSQIRPKHVDLVCKQEGDKLRFEADYGNLKAKNICVYVNEGVKYASKRDWVRYEATEDELGKRSVLYSIESKGIVFAFCSVEFADGTVFCSKEIFKKVEKTSDKKLSSKLIYSSKKGLNGLTFIDEDASISIFADKNIEEIIGPDGIVGAYSQSGLLSFKLCDPDFSLTDASILKFDAFVNEYCPLTLTLYEDDGEIKKYSFTQELKSENIWQNILVKISDFKSDVGFVIKNYDKVFAMSIKSDAKFVINNVLII
;
A
#
# COMPACT_ATOMS: atom_id res chain seq x y z
N MET A 1 19.25 -31.58 -21.47
CA MET A 1 19.15 -31.15 -20.05
C MET A 1 17.67 -31.04 -19.73
N ASN A 2 17.24 -31.72 -18.69
CA ASN A 2 15.83 -31.65 -18.25
C ASN A 2 15.64 -30.33 -17.50
N PHE A 3 15.09 -29.30 -18.16
CA PHE A 3 14.86 -27.97 -17.60
C PHE A 3 13.85 -27.92 -16.43
N LYS A 4 13.21 -29.02 -16.10
CA LYS A 4 12.19 -29.11 -15.04
C LYS A 4 12.69 -28.75 -13.64
N ASN A 5 14.00 -28.92 -13.37
CA ASN A 5 14.59 -28.66 -12.05
C ASN A 5 15.64 -27.53 -12.04
N SER A 6 15.70 -26.69 -13.09
CA SER A 6 16.67 -25.59 -13.11
C SER A 6 16.11 -24.36 -12.38
N LEU A 7 16.96 -23.72 -11.59
CA LEU A 7 16.68 -22.41 -11.02
C LEU A 7 16.57 -21.40 -12.18
N LEU A 8 15.36 -20.90 -12.43
CA LEU A 8 15.12 -19.86 -13.41
C LEU A 8 15.33 -18.48 -12.75
N THR A 9 15.69 -17.51 -13.58
CA THR A 9 15.77 -16.08 -13.25
C THR A 9 14.84 -15.31 -14.18
N PRO A 10 14.53 -14.02 -13.95
CA PRO A 10 13.70 -13.24 -14.84
C PRO A 10 14.08 -13.36 -16.33
N ILE A 11 15.39 -13.28 -16.65
CA ILE A 11 15.88 -13.38 -18.02
C ILE A 11 15.59 -14.77 -18.63
N SER A 12 15.91 -15.85 -17.90
CA SER A 12 15.69 -17.21 -18.39
C SER A 12 14.22 -17.62 -18.41
N LEU A 13 13.39 -17.02 -17.54
CA LEU A 13 11.95 -17.26 -17.53
C LEU A 13 11.26 -16.67 -18.76
N TRP A 14 11.65 -15.45 -19.17
CA TRP A 14 10.99 -14.68 -20.22
C TRP A 14 11.74 -14.63 -21.56
N GLY A 15 12.95 -15.17 -21.63
CA GLY A 15 13.82 -15.04 -22.80
C GLY A 15 13.29 -15.71 -24.07
N ASP A 16 12.47 -16.75 -23.94
CA ASP A 16 11.84 -17.48 -25.03
C ASP A 16 10.33 -17.20 -25.18
N PHE A 17 9.82 -16.16 -24.49
CA PHE A 17 8.41 -15.82 -24.57
C PHE A 17 8.08 -15.24 -25.95
N ASP A 18 7.14 -15.89 -26.65
CA ASP A 18 6.66 -15.47 -27.95
C ASP A 18 5.18 -15.06 -27.88
N ASP A 19 4.88 -13.82 -28.27
CA ASP A 19 3.53 -13.30 -28.43
C ASP A 19 3.18 -12.98 -29.90
N SER A 20 3.87 -13.57 -30.86
CA SER A 20 3.67 -13.35 -32.30
C SER A 20 2.29 -13.79 -32.82
N LEU A 21 1.66 -14.74 -32.14
CA LEU A 21 0.38 -15.30 -32.55
C LEU A 21 -0.74 -14.25 -32.65
N PRO A 22 -1.64 -14.32 -33.67
CA PRO A 22 -2.74 -13.38 -33.84
C PRO A 22 -3.69 -13.35 -32.65
N LEU A 23 -4.17 -12.18 -32.25
CA LEU A 23 -5.08 -12.03 -31.08
C LEU A 23 -6.49 -12.55 -31.32
N LYS A 24 -6.99 -12.56 -32.56
CA LYS A 24 -8.39 -12.96 -32.88
C LYS A 24 -9.37 -12.31 -31.90
N SER A 25 -9.27 -10.98 -31.75
CA SER A 25 -10.11 -10.22 -30.81
C SER A 25 -11.57 -10.20 -31.25
N THR A 26 -12.47 -10.19 -30.26
CA THR A 26 -13.93 -10.12 -30.46
C THR A 26 -14.52 -9.22 -29.41
N THR A 27 -15.40 -8.30 -29.80
CA THR A 27 -16.25 -7.54 -28.87
C THR A 27 -17.56 -8.29 -28.67
N VAL A 28 -17.85 -8.64 -27.43
CA VAL A 28 -19.06 -9.41 -27.06
C VAL A 28 -20.22 -8.47 -26.80
N SER A 29 -19.97 -7.38 -26.10
CA SER A 29 -20.96 -6.36 -25.82
C SER A 29 -20.35 -4.96 -25.95
N LYS A 30 -21.21 -3.97 -26.18
CA LYS A 30 -20.83 -2.57 -26.22
C LYS A 30 -21.95 -1.74 -25.64
N MET A 31 -21.64 -0.88 -24.66
CA MET A 31 -22.61 0.00 -24.01
C MET A 31 -22.06 1.41 -23.91
N LYS A 32 -22.95 2.40 -23.87
CA LYS A 32 -22.60 3.79 -23.60
C LYS A 32 -23.14 4.15 -22.22
N VAL A 33 -22.24 4.56 -21.32
CA VAL A 33 -22.56 4.89 -19.93
C VAL A 33 -21.74 6.11 -19.51
N ASP A 34 -22.37 7.13 -18.97
CA ASP A 34 -21.73 8.30 -18.33
C ASP A 34 -20.62 8.96 -19.19
N GLY A 35 -20.85 9.14 -20.49
CA GLY A 35 -19.89 9.77 -21.39
C GLY A 35 -18.72 8.87 -21.82
N ALA A 36 -18.83 7.57 -21.56
CA ALA A 36 -17.86 6.56 -22.00
C ALA A 36 -18.53 5.47 -22.84
N ILE A 37 -17.74 4.90 -23.75
CA ILE A 37 -18.09 3.67 -24.47
C ILE A 37 -17.32 2.52 -23.83
N ILE A 38 -18.04 1.54 -23.28
CA ILE A 38 -17.51 0.39 -22.60
C ILE A 38 -17.78 -0.85 -23.45
N SER A 39 -16.75 -1.64 -23.72
CA SER A 39 -16.80 -2.85 -24.52
C SER A 39 -16.29 -4.03 -23.72
N GLU A 40 -17.04 -5.13 -23.67
CA GLU A 40 -16.54 -6.42 -23.23
C GLU A 40 -15.77 -7.06 -24.38
N VAL A 41 -14.51 -7.37 -24.16
CA VAL A 41 -13.62 -7.88 -25.18
C VAL A 41 -13.02 -9.22 -24.79
N TYR A 42 -12.92 -10.11 -25.79
CA TYR A 42 -12.12 -11.32 -25.70
C TYR A 42 -11.03 -11.31 -26.77
N PHE A 43 -9.84 -11.76 -26.42
CA PHE A 43 -8.76 -11.97 -27.37
C PHE A 43 -7.90 -13.17 -26.98
N SER A 44 -7.23 -13.76 -27.97
CA SER A 44 -6.43 -14.96 -27.72
C SER A 44 -5.06 -14.63 -27.13
N GLY A 45 -4.72 -15.28 -26.06
CA GLY A 45 -3.41 -15.28 -25.42
C GLY A 45 -2.45 -16.34 -25.98
N ARG A 46 -1.53 -16.82 -25.17
CA ARG A 46 -0.54 -17.83 -25.54
C ARG A 46 -1.17 -19.19 -25.88
N ALA A 47 -0.45 -20.00 -26.66
CA ALA A 47 -0.81 -21.38 -26.91
C ALA A 47 -0.44 -22.29 -25.71
N VAL A 48 -1.30 -23.25 -25.42
CA VAL A 48 -1.13 -24.32 -24.44
C VAL A 48 -1.50 -25.63 -25.13
N GLY A 49 -0.52 -26.36 -25.64
CA GLY A 49 -0.78 -27.48 -26.54
C GLY A 49 -1.54 -27.02 -27.80
N ASN A 50 -2.69 -27.61 -28.05
CA ASN A 50 -3.57 -27.27 -29.19
C ASN A 50 -4.61 -26.19 -28.85
N GLU A 51 -4.69 -25.73 -27.61
CA GLU A 51 -5.63 -24.71 -27.14
C GLU A 51 -4.93 -23.36 -26.93
N ARG A 52 -5.69 -22.33 -26.70
CA ARG A 52 -5.17 -21.00 -26.37
C ARG A 52 -5.91 -20.41 -25.19
N VAL A 53 -5.19 -19.66 -24.36
CA VAL A 53 -5.82 -18.82 -23.33
C VAL A 53 -6.76 -17.83 -24.02
N ARG A 54 -7.97 -17.66 -23.51
CA ARG A 54 -8.95 -16.70 -24.00
C ARG A 54 -9.10 -15.58 -22.98
N ILE A 55 -8.47 -14.43 -23.25
CA ILE A 55 -8.34 -13.32 -22.31
C ILE A 55 -9.58 -12.45 -22.37
N PHE A 56 -10.16 -12.16 -21.19
CA PHE A 56 -11.30 -11.29 -21.01
C PHE A 56 -10.90 -9.93 -20.43
N GLY A 57 -11.57 -8.86 -20.84
CA GLY A 57 -11.42 -7.53 -20.27
C GLY A 57 -12.53 -6.56 -20.63
N TYR A 58 -12.61 -5.48 -19.86
CA TYR A 58 -13.42 -4.30 -20.16
C TYR A 58 -12.54 -3.23 -20.81
N TYR A 59 -12.82 -2.92 -22.07
CA TYR A 59 -12.17 -1.84 -22.79
C TYR A 59 -13.10 -0.62 -22.82
N SER A 60 -12.68 0.47 -22.19
CA SER A 60 -13.46 1.68 -22.03
C SER A 60 -12.75 2.88 -22.64
N VAL A 61 -13.47 3.69 -23.39
CA VAL A 61 -12.95 4.92 -24.00
C VAL A 61 -13.89 6.09 -23.75
N PRO A 62 -13.40 7.33 -23.63
CA PRO A 62 -14.25 8.51 -23.65
C PRO A 62 -15.06 8.56 -24.95
N ASP A 63 -16.33 8.95 -24.87
CA ASP A 63 -17.22 8.96 -26.04
C ASP A 63 -16.95 10.13 -27.00
N ASP A 64 -16.59 11.30 -26.45
CA ASP A 64 -16.56 12.56 -27.18
C ASP A 64 -15.16 13.01 -27.61
N ILE A 65 -14.10 12.34 -27.14
CA ILE A 65 -12.70 12.73 -27.39
C ILE A 65 -11.81 11.56 -27.77
N THR A 66 -10.80 11.84 -28.60
CA THR A 66 -9.75 10.86 -28.88
C THR A 66 -8.89 10.67 -27.63
N PRO A 67 -8.69 9.44 -27.14
CA PRO A 67 -7.89 9.19 -25.95
C PRO A 67 -6.44 9.67 -26.12
N LYS A 68 -5.88 10.28 -25.08
CA LYS A 68 -4.48 10.74 -25.02
C LYS A 68 -3.49 9.58 -25.03
N GLY A 69 -3.90 8.45 -24.47
CA GLY A 69 -3.14 7.21 -24.31
C GLY A 69 -4.03 6.15 -23.67
N ALA A 70 -3.47 4.99 -23.41
CA ALA A 70 -4.20 3.88 -22.77
C ALA A 70 -3.59 3.49 -21.44
N ILE A 71 -4.45 3.11 -20.51
CA ILE A 71 -4.10 2.49 -19.22
C ILE A 71 -4.49 1.02 -19.31
N LEU A 72 -3.51 0.12 -19.14
CA LEU A 72 -3.75 -1.28 -18.89
C LEU A 72 -3.83 -1.49 -17.38
N TYR A 73 -5.01 -1.82 -16.86
CA TYR A 73 -5.22 -2.02 -15.44
C TYR A 73 -5.27 -3.51 -15.08
N ILE A 74 -4.45 -3.92 -14.11
CA ILE A 74 -4.43 -5.27 -13.53
C ILE A 74 -4.90 -5.18 -12.09
N PRO A 75 -6.08 -5.77 -11.75
CA PRO A 75 -6.67 -5.70 -10.43
C PRO A 75 -5.90 -6.54 -9.39
N ASN A 76 -6.32 -6.45 -8.12
CA ASN A 76 -5.93 -7.43 -7.12
C ASN A 76 -6.60 -8.79 -7.36
N ASP A 77 -6.05 -9.86 -6.77
CA ASP A 77 -6.55 -11.23 -6.97
C ASP A 77 -7.93 -11.51 -6.36
N ASN A 78 -8.41 -10.68 -5.44
CA ASN A 78 -9.78 -10.71 -4.90
C ASN A 78 -10.72 -9.66 -5.54
N GLU A 79 -10.19 -8.78 -6.38
CA GLU A 79 -10.95 -7.72 -7.05
C GLU A 79 -11.60 -8.24 -8.33
N LYS A 80 -12.89 -7.99 -8.51
CA LYS A 80 -13.60 -8.26 -9.76
C LYS A 80 -13.54 -7.02 -10.64
N ILE A 81 -13.14 -7.20 -11.90
CA ILE A 81 -13.25 -6.12 -12.87
C ILE A 81 -14.72 -5.92 -13.28
N GLY A 82 -15.07 -4.68 -13.54
CA GLY A 82 -16.40 -4.28 -14.02
C GLY A 82 -16.31 -3.11 -15.00
N SER A 83 -17.45 -2.69 -15.49
CA SER A 83 -17.56 -1.56 -16.41
C SER A 83 -17.10 -0.21 -15.81
N ASP A 84 -17.05 -0.13 -14.50
CA ASP A 84 -16.65 1.05 -13.72
C ASP A 84 -15.23 0.97 -13.18
N THR A 85 -14.53 -0.14 -13.43
CA THR A 85 -13.16 -0.32 -12.95
C THR A 85 -12.25 0.75 -13.55
N PHE A 86 -11.63 1.55 -12.69
CA PHE A 86 -10.69 2.63 -13.05
C PHE A 86 -11.31 3.74 -13.95
N LYS A 87 -12.64 3.91 -13.91
CA LYS A 87 -13.39 4.82 -14.80
C LYS A 87 -13.06 6.30 -14.62
N GLU A 88 -12.58 6.71 -13.45
CA GLU A 88 -12.22 8.11 -13.18
C GLU A 88 -11.19 8.67 -14.18
N PHE A 89 -10.38 7.82 -14.78
CA PHE A 89 -9.39 8.24 -15.78
C PHE A 89 -9.98 8.45 -17.17
N LEU A 90 -11.18 7.94 -17.43
CA LEU A 90 -11.91 8.22 -18.68
C LEU A 90 -12.28 9.69 -18.77
N SER A 91 -12.77 10.29 -17.67
CA SER A 91 -13.19 11.70 -17.64
C SER A 91 -12.05 12.68 -17.91
N VAL A 92 -10.81 12.28 -17.70
CA VAL A 92 -9.60 13.08 -17.99
C VAL A 92 -8.95 12.71 -19.32
N GLY A 93 -9.57 11.84 -20.10
CA GLY A 93 -9.24 11.59 -21.50
C GLY A 93 -8.29 10.43 -21.77
N TYR A 94 -8.23 9.42 -20.91
CA TYR A 94 -7.50 8.18 -21.15
C TYR A 94 -8.43 7.03 -21.51
N ALA A 95 -8.01 6.13 -22.40
CA ALA A 95 -8.64 4.83 -22.55
C ALA A 95 -8.21 3.91 -21.40
N VAL A 96 -9.08 3.00 -20.97
CA VAL A 96 -8.79 2.01 -19.93
C VAL A 96 -9.09 0.61 -20.46
N LEU A 97 -8.13 -0.30 -20.35
CA LEU A 97 -8.34 -1.74 -20.48
C LEU A 97 -8.14 -2.39 -19.13
N ALA A 98 -9.23 -2.73 -18.46
CA ALA A 98 -9.19 -3.55 -17.24
C ALA A 98 -9.28 -5.02 -17.63
N ILE A 99 -8.26 -5.83 -17.32
CA ILE A 99 -8.20 -7.24 -17.71
C ILE A 99 -8.36 -8.17 -16.51
N ASP A 100 -9.02 -9.30 -16.75
CA ASP A 100 -9.00 -10.40 -15.81
C ASP A 100 -7.81 -11.33 -16.11
N VAL A 101 -6.80 -11.28 -15.24
CA VAL A 101 -5.65 -12.20 -15.31
C VAL A 101 -5.87 -13.46 -14.48
N TYR A 102 -6.87 -13.47 -13.61
CA TYR A 102 -7.04 -14.50 -12.57
C TYR A 102 -8.00 -15.61 -12.94
N GLY A 103 -8.69 -15.51 -14.08
CA GLY A 103 -9.58 -16.52 -14.60
C GLY A 103 -10.85 -16.73 -13.77
N LYS A 104 -11.39 -17.95 -13.82
CA LYS A 104 -12.67 -18.27 -13.22
C LYS A 104 -12.70 -18.04 -11.71
N ARG A 105 -13.76 -17.35 -11.26
CA ARG A 105 -14.12 -17.12 -9.85
C ARG A 105 -15.58 -17.49 -9.60
N GLU A 106 -15.93 -17.69 -8.35
CA GLU A 106 -17.32 -17.91 -7.96
C GLU A 106 -18.18 -16.70 -8.35
N GLY A 107 -19.28 -16.98 -9.06
CA GLY A 107 -20.22 -15.95 -9.53
C GLY A 107 -19.71 -15.06 -10.66
N SER A 108 -18.54 -15.34 -11.29
CA SER A 108 -18.12 -14.62 -12.50
C SER A 108 -18.85 -15.16 -13.73
N VAL A 109 -19.51 -14.26 -14.47
CA VAL A 109 -20.16 -14.59 -15.76
C VAL A 109 -19.10 -14.62 -16.86
N ASN A 110 -18.33 -13.56 -16.99
CA ASN A 110 -17.23 -13.41 -17.93
C ASN A 110 -15.89 -13.44 -17.20
N HIS A 111 -14.92 -14.16 -17.74
CA HIS A 111 -13.58 -14.29 -17.16
C HIS A 111 -12.58 -14.77 -18.22
N THR A 112 -11.31 -14.66 -17.93
CA THR A 112 -10.26 -15.27 -18.75
C THR A 112 -10.34 -16.79 -18.66
N GLU A 113 -10.40 -17.46 -19.82
CA GLU A 113 -10.53 -18.90 -19.92
C GLU A 113 -9.15 -19.53 -20.10
N TYR A 114 -8.74 -20.32 -19.11
CA TYR A 114 -7.49 -21.08 -19.14
C TYR A 114 -7.74 -22.52 -19.58
N PRO A 115 -6.95 -23.05 -20.56
CA PRO A 115 -6.97 -24.45 -20.90
C PRO A 115 -6.75 -25.35 -19.68
N THR A 116 -7.34 -26.56 -19.72
CA THR A 116 -7.25 -27.52 -18.61
C THR A 116 -5.81 -27.86 -18.20
N ALA A 117 -4.87 -27.86 -19.14
CA ALA A 117 -3.45 -28.12 -18.85
C ALA A 117 -2.79 -27.06 -17.94
N VAL A 118 -3.38 -25.86 -17.84
CA VAL A 118 -2.92 -24.77 -16.97
C VAL A 118 -4.03 -24.29 -16.03
N TYR A 119 -4.89 -25.22 -15.59
CA TYR A 119 -6.03 -24.92 -14.72
C TYR A 119 -5.63 -24.18 -13.41
N TYR A 120 -4.39 -24.37 -12.97
CA TYR A 120 -3.81 -23.71 -11.80
C TYR A 120 -3.68 -22.19 -11.98
N ALA A 121 -3.80 -21.66 -13.18
CA ALA A 121 -3.83 -20.22 -13.44
C ALA A 121 -5.14 -19.56 -12.98
N ASN A 122 -6.24 -20.33 -12.86
CA ASN A 122 -7.43 -19.82 -12.19
C ASN A 122 -7.13 -19.63 -10.71
N VAL A 123 -7.40 -18.42 -10.19
CA VAL A 123 -7.06 -18.04 -8.79
C VAL A 123 -7.62 -19.03 -7.77
N VAL A 124 -8.82 -19.57 -8.01
CA VAL A 124 -9.46 -20.58 -7.13
C VAL A 124 -8.70 -21.91 -7.10
N ASN A 125 -7.85 -22.18 -8.07
CA ASN A 125 -7.07 -23.42 -8.19
C ASN A 125 -5.56 -23.19 -8.02
N ALA A 126 -5.12 -21.93 -7.81
CA ALA A 126 -3.72 -21.57 -7.72
C ALA A 126 -3.03 -22.23 -6.51
N GLY A 127 -3.75 -22.32 -5.37
CA GLY A 127 -3.24 -22.96 -4.16
C GLY A 127 -1.87 -22.42 -3.77
N ARG A 128 -0.97 -23.33 -3.38
CA ARG A 128 0.41 -22.98 -2.98
C ARG A 128 1.27 -22.39 -4.11
N ARG A 129 0.87 -22.48 -5.40
CA ARG A 129 1.58 -21.87 -6.52
C ARG A 129 1.58 -20.34 -6.49
N LYS A 130 0.81 -19.73 -5.58
CA LYS A 130 0.89 -18.30 -5.30
C LYS A 130 2.16 -17.90 -4.54
N ASP A 131 2.72 -18.82 -3.73
CA ASP A 131 3.81 -18.52 -2.79
C ASP A 131 5.05 -19.39 -3.03
N PHE A 132 4.93 -20.44 -3.85
CA PHE A 132 5.97 -21.44 -4.07
C PHE A 132 6.10 -21.81 -5.55
N VAL A 133 7.33 -22.25 -5.92
CA VAL A 133 7.63 -22.87 -7.20
C VAL A 133 8.02 -24.33 -6.96
N ASP A 134 7.12 -25.27 -7.29
CA ASP A 134 7.40 -26.70 -7.07
C ASP A 134 8.43 -27.24 -8.08
N GLU A 135 8.10 -27.32 -9.37
CA GLU A 135 9.01 -27.83 -10.40
C GLU A 135 9.67 -26.70 -11.17
N SER A 136 8.91 -25.84 -11.83
CA SER A 136 9.40 -24.76 -12.67
C SER A 136 8.57 -23.50 -12.48
N ALA A 137 9.22 -22.33 -12.51
CA ALA A 137 8.53 -21.04 -12.49
C ALA A 137 7.61 -20.84 -13.71
N LYS A 138 7.81 -21.57 -14.81
CA LYS A 138 6.90 -21.61 -15.97
C LYS A 138 5.60 -22.37 -15.69
N GLU A 139 5.53 -23.16 -14.62
CA GLU A 139 4.36 -23.94 -14.21
C GLU A 139 3.66 -23.32 -13.00
N THR A 140 3.69 -21.98 -12.91
CA THR A 140 3.04 -21.19 -11.87
C THR A 140 1.88 -20.38 -12.42
N CYS A 141 0.93 -20.03 -11.57
CA CYS A 141 -0.13 -19.06 -11.94
C CYS A 141 0.47 -17.70 -12.35
N TRP A 142 1.59 -17.30 -11.77
CA TRP A 142 2.28 -16.04 -12.08
C TRP A 142 2.74 -15.96 -13.54
N TYR A 143 3.32 -17.05 -14.07
CA TYR A 143 3.73 -17.07 -15.46
C TYR A 143 2.54 -16.85 -16.41
N GLU A 144 1.40 -17.49 -16.12
CA GLU A 144 0.18 -17.33 -16.91
C GLU A 144 -0.39 -15.91 -16.79
N TRP A 145 -0.47 -15.37 -15.58
CA TRP A 145 -1.00 -14.01 -15.33
C TRP A 145 -0.17 -12.94 -16.05
N VAL A 146 1.15 -13.05 -15.97
CA VAL A 146 2.05 -12.14 -16.70
C VAL A 146 1.94 -12.32 -18.21
N ALA A 147 1.83 -13.55 -18.71
CA ALA A 147 1.61 -13.80 -20.13
C ALA A 147 0.31 -13.14 -20.62
N VAL A 148 -0.80 -13.28 -19.87
CA VAL A 148 -2.07 -12.58 -20.16
C VAL A 148 -1.87 -11.07 -20.22
N GLY A 149 -1.18 -10.49 -19.25
CA GLY A 149 -0.89 -9.05 -19.24
C GLY A 149 -0.06 -8.60 -20.45
N ARG A 150 0.96 -9.35 -20.87
CA ARG A 150 1.75 -9.04 -22.08
C ARG A 150 0.92 -9.12 -23.37
N TYR A 151 0.01 -10.08 -23.47
CA TYR A 151 -0.95 -10.13 -24.59
C TYR A 151 -1.95 -8.97 -24.55
N ALA A 152 -2.30 -8.45 -23.37
CA ALA A 152 -3.14 -7.26 -23.25
C ALA A 152 -2.39 -5.99 -23.71
N VAL A 153 -1.10 -5.87 -23.41
CA VAL A 153 -0.24 -4.80 -23.98
C VAL A 153 -0.23 -4.89 -25.50
N LYS A 154 -0.06 -6.11 -26.06
CA LYS A 154 -0.15 -6.33 -27.51
C LYS A 154 -1.50 -5.90 -28.06
N TYR A 155 -2.61 -6.25 -27.41
CA TYR A 155 -3.95 -5.84 -27.83
C TYR A 155 -4.08 -4.31 -27.94
N LEU A 156 -3.63 -3.56 -26.93
CA LEU A 156 -3.64 -2.11 -26.97
C LEU A 156 -2.80 -1.53 -28.12
N LYS A 157 -1.65 -2.15 -28.41
CA LYS A 157 -0.82 -1.75 -29.56
C LYS A 157 -1.53 -2.01 -30.89
N GLU A 158 -2.17 -3.18 -31.08
CA GLU A 158 -2.86 -3.53 -32.34
C GLU A 158 -4.08 -2.63 -32.59
N ILE A 159 -4.76 -2.14 -31.55
CA ILE A 159 -5.87 -1.17 -31.72
C ILE A 159 -5.41 0.29 -31.80
N GLY A 160 -4.09 0.55 -31.84
CA GLY A 160 -3.51 1.84 -32.24
C GLY A 160 -2.93 2.71 -31.11
N PHE A 161 -2.75 2.20 -29.89
CA PHE A 161 -2.12 2.97 -28.81
C PHE A 161 -0.59 2.84 -28.84
N ASP A 162 0.10 3.97 -29.02
CA ASP A 162 1.56 4.03 -28.89
C ASP A 162 2.03 4.32 -27.46
N SER A 163 1.20 4.98 -26.67
CA SER A 163 1.49 5.34 -25.28
C SER A 163 0.61 4.51 -24.35
N ILE A 164 1.23 3.57 -23.64
CA ILE A 164 0.54 2.61 -22.75
C ILE A 164 1.12 2.74 -21.34
N CYS A 165 0.29 3.15 -20.38
CA CYS A 165 0.58 3.03 -18.96
C CYS A 165 0.11 1.68 -18.45
N LEU A 166 0.99 0.94 -17.80
CA LEU A 166 0.62 -0.24 -17.02
C LEU A 166 0.30 0.21 -15.60
N ALA A 167 -0.87 -0.15 -15.07
CA ALA A 167 -1.25 0.12 -13.69
C ALA A 167 -1.65 -1.20 -13.02
N GLY A 168 -1.08 -1.49 -11.87
CA GLY A 168 -1.38 -2.72 -11.12
C GLY A 168 -1.70 -2.42 -9.67
N ASN A 169 -2.71 -3.12 -9.12
CA ASN A 169 -3.11 -3.01 -7.72
C ASN A 169 -2.75 -4.26 -6.93
N LYS A 170 -2.04 -4.10 -5.81
CA LYS A 170 -1.68 -5.20 -4.88
C LYS A 170 -0.97 -6.36 -5.63
N ILE A 171 -1.59 -7.54 -5.71
CA ILE A 171 -1.05 -8.67 -6.49
C ILE A 171 -0.90 -8.31 -7.97
N GLY A 172 -1.83 -7.53 -8.52
CA GLY A 172 -1.71 -7.00 -9.89
C GLY A 172 -0.48 -6.12 -10.12
N ALA A 173 -0.01 -5.41 -9.10
CA ALA A 173 1.25 -4.67 -9.18
C ALA A 173 2.47 -5.62 -9.25
N ASN A 174 2.47 -6.74 -8.51
CA ASN A 174 3.52 -7.75 -8.62
C ASN A 174 3.57 -8.39 -10.04
N VAL A 175 2.42 -8.61 -10.66
CA VAL A 175 2.33 -9.00 -12.09
C VAL A 175 2.89 -7.87 -12.98
N GLY A 176 2.54 -6.63 -12.65
CA GLY A 176 2.98 -5.42 -13.38
C GLY A 176 4.50 -5.24 -13.42
N TRP A 177 5.21 -5.50 -12.32
CA TRP A 177 6.68 -5.45 -12.28
C TRP A 177 7.32 -6.37 -13.32
N GLN A 178 6.81 -7.60 -13.46
CA GLN A 178 7.32 -8.56 -14.42
C GLN A 178 7.05 -8.13 -15.87
N ILE A 179 5.86 -7.57 -16.14
CA ILE A 179 5.50 -7.06 -17.47
C ILE A 179 6.38 -5.85 -17.82
N ALA A 180 6.47 -4.85 -16.92
CA ALA A 180 7.25 -3.63 -17.14
C ALA A 180 8.74 -3.89 -17.38
N ALA A 181 9.28 -4.97 -16.80
CA ALA A 181 10.68 -5.38 -17.00
C ALA A 181 10.95 -5.96 -18.40
N PHE A 182 10.01 -6.69 -18.98
CA PHE A 182 10.26 -7.47 -20.20
C PHE A 182 9.37 -7.10 -21.39
N ASP A 183 8.41 -6.17 -21.24
CA ASP A 183 7.59 -5.67 -22.33
C ASP A 183 7.95 -4.22 -22.67
N LYS A 184 8.73 -4.03 -23.73
CA LYS A 184 9.20 -2.70 -24.18
C LYS A 184 8.10 -1.80 -24.72
N ARG A 185 6.88 -2.31 -24.91
CA ARG A 185 5.72 -1.53 -25.38
C ARG A 185 5.09 -0.71 -24.26
N VAL A 186 5.40 -1.03 -22.99
CA VAL A 186 4.98 -0.27 -21.81
C VAL A 186 5.74 1.05 -21.75
N THR A 187 5.01 2.16 -21.76
CA THR A 187 5.58 3.51 -21.71
C THR A 187 5.92 3.96 -20.30
N CYS A 188 5.07 3.62 -19.31
CA CYS A 188 5.29 3.90 -17.90
C CYS A 188 4.51 2.90 -17.03
N PHE A 189 4.86 2.81 -15.75
CA PHE A 189 4.28 1.84 -14.82
C PHE A 189 3.84 2.51 -13.52
N ILE A 190 2.60 2.25 -13.11
CA ILE A 190 2.05 2.62 -11.81
C ILE A 190 1.87 1.34 -10.98
N ALA A 191 2.65 1.21 -9.92
CA ALA A 191 2.56 0.10 -8.98
C ALA A 191 1.89 0.57 -7.69
N MET A 192 0.73 0.00 -7.37
CA MET A 192 -0.01 0.31 -6.14
C MET A 192 0.15 -0.85 -5.15
N PHE A 193 0.78 -0.59 -4.00
CA PHE A 193 1.11 -1.52 -2.91
C PHE A 193 2.16 -2.59 -3.25
N GLY A 194 1.92 -3.41 -4.26
CA GLY A 194 2.75 -4.59 -4.56
C GLY A 194 4.16 -4.23 -5.04
N ALA A 195 5.19 -4.71 -4.33
CA ALA A 195 6.60 -4.56 -4.68
C ALA A 195 7.41 -5.84 -4.42
N GLY A 196 6.74 -7.00 -4.38
CA GLY A 196 7.37 -8.29 -4.12
C GLY A 196 7.49 -8.65 -2.65
N TRP A 197 8.47 -9.50 -2.34
CA TRP A 197 8.76 -10.03 -1.01
C TRP A 197 7.64 -10.90 -0.42
N THR A 198 6.83 -11.50 -1.28
CA THR A 198 5.68 -12.31 -0.88
C THR A 198 6.08 -13.50 -0.01
N ALA A 199 7.25 -14.12 -0.27
CA ALA A 199 7.80 -15.19 0.56
C ALA A 199 8.20 -14.73 1.98
N TYR A 200 8.35 -13.43 2.19
CA TYR A 200 8.73 -12.82 3.47
C TYR A 200 7.52 -12.29 4.27
N LYS A 201 6.32 -12.62 3.86
CA LYS A 201 5.11 -12.21 4.58
C LYS A 201 5.20 -12.62 6.05
N ASN A 202 4.90 -11.69 6.96
CA ASN A 202 5.00 -11.84 8.41
C ASN A 202 6.43 -12.00 8.97
N VAL A 203 7.47 -11.82 8.14
CA VAL A 203 8.87 -11.84 8.59
C VAL A 203 9.38 -10.41 8.69
N CYS A 204 9.48 -9.88 9.90
CA CYS A 204 9.98 -8.51 10.13
C CYS A 204 11.42 -8.36 9.63
N LYS A 205 11.68 -7.38 8.78
CA LYS A 205 13.01 -7.09 8.22
C LYS A 205 14.06 -6.77 9.31
N PHE A 206 13.63 -6.18 10.42
CA PHE A 206 14.50 -5.70 11.49
C PHE A 206 14.51 -6.59 12.74
N ASP A 207 13.89 -7.77 12.67
CA ASP A 207 13.97 -8.75 13.75
C ASP A 207 15.23 -9.62 13.56
N GLU A 208 16.18 -9.48 14.48
CA GLU A 208 17.46 -10.22 14.46
C GLU A 208 17.29 -11.74 14.67
N ASN A 209 16.13 -12.17 15.16
CA ASN A 209 15.80 -13.59 15.38
C ASN A 209 14.93 -14.17 14.24
N ALA A 210 14.56 -13.37 13.26
CA ALA A 210 13.76 -13.84 12.12
C ALA A 210 14.57 -14.82 11.27
N LYS A 211 13.94 -15.94 10.88
CA LYS A 211 14.54 -16.90 9.96
C LYS A 211 14.25 -16.48 8.53
N GLU A 212 15.26 -16.51 7.69
CA GLU A 212 15.14 -16.26 6.27
C GLU A 212 14.30 -17.35 5.58
N PRO A 213 13.18 -16.99 4.92
CA PRO A 213 12.31 -17.98 4.26
C PRO A 213 13.03 -18.81 3.20
N ILE A 214 14.00 -18.22 2.50
CA ILE A 214 14.79 -18.89 1.45
C ILE A 214 15.74 -19.97 2.00
N GLU A 215 16.03 -19.97 3.29
CA GLU A 215 16.80 -21.02 3.93
C GLU A 215 15.94 -22.25 4.27
N ALA A 216 14.62 -22.09 4.29
CA ALA A 216 13.71 -23.13 4.73
C ALA A 216 13.49 -24.22 3.67
N ASP A 217 13.33 -23.83 2.38
CA ASP A 217 13.08 -24.80 1.31
C ASP A 217 13.49 -24.29 -0.09
N ASP A 218 13.68 -25.24 -1.01
CA ASP A 218 14.07 -24.99 -2.40
C ASP A 218 12.96 -24.30 -3.23
N SER A 219 11.70 -24.55 -2.90
CA SER A 219 10.55 -23.95 -3.59
C SER A 219 10.47 -22.44 -3.34
N SER A 220 10.69 -21.99 -2.10
CA SER A 220 10.77 -20.57 -1.74
C SER A 220 11.94 -19.89 -2.45
N ARG A 221 13.09 -20.57 -2.53
CA ARG A 221 14.28 -20.05 -3.24
C ARG A 221 14.01 -19.86 -4.73
N LYS A 222 13.37 -20.83 -5.39
CA LYS A 222 12.98 -20.73 -6.80
C LYS A 222 11.96 -19.60 -7.02
N TYR A 223 11.01 -19.42 -6.08
CA TYR A 223 10.02 -18.35 -6.13
C TYR A 223 10.69 -16.97 -6.07
N VAL A 224 11.52 -16.74 -5.08
CA VAL A 224 12.25 -15.47 -4.88
C VAL A 224 13.15 -15.14 -6.08
N ALA A 225 13.77 -16.16 -6.69
CA ALA A 225 14.69 -15.95 -7.81
C ALA A 225 14.01 -15.63 -9.15
N ALA A 226 12.81 -16.19 -9.40
CA ALA A 226 12.20 -16.17 -10.72
C ALA A 226 10.83 -15.49 -10.81
N VAL A 227 10.09 -15.43 -9.71
CA VAL A 227 8.68 -15.00 -9.71
C VAL A 227 8.49 -13.69 -8.96
N ASP A 228 9.15 -13.52 -7.82
CA ASP A 228 8.89 -12.39 -6.94
C ASP A 228 9.29 -11.05 -7.60
N ALA A 229 8.42 -10.05 -7.47
CA ALA A 229 8.53 -8.77 -8.17
C ALA A 229 9.87 -8.04 -7.94
N HIS A 230 10.47 -8.17 -6.74
CA HIS A 230 11.75 -7.53 -6.45
C HIS A 230 12.90 -8.00 -7.36
N ALA A 231 12.82 -9.23 -7.92
CA ALA A 231 13.81 -9.75 -8.86
C ALA A 231 13.75 -9.05 -10.22
N TYR A 232 12.63 -8.38 -10.53
CA TYR A 232 12.40 -7.71 -11.81
C TYR A 232 12.80 -6.24 -11.82
N ALA A 233 12.87 -5.59 -10.66
CA ALA A 233 13.19 -4.17 -10.54
C ALA A 233 14.44 -3.72 -11.32
N PRO A 234 15.56 -4.47 -11.36
CA PRO A 234 16.76 -4.09 -12.13
C PRO A 234 16.55 -4.06 -13.65
N TYR A 235 15.50 -4.71 -14.14
CA TYR A 235 15.22 -4.83 -15.58
C TYR A 235 14.18 -3.85 -16.09
N VAL A 236 13.45 -3.15 -15.21
CA VAL A 236 12.49 -2.11 -15.62
C VAL A 236 13.23 -0.95 -16.27
N ARG A 237 12.70 -0.46 -17.39
CA ARG A 237 13.32 0.64 -18.17
C ARG A 237 12.37 1.82 -18.39
N CYS A 238 11.09 1.66 -18.10
CA CYS A 238 10.11 2.73 -18.16
C CYS A 238 9.99 3.47 -16.83
N PRO A 239 9.57 4.74 -16.81
CA PRO A 239 9.28 5.48 -15.59
C PRO A 239 8.29 4.74 -14.68
N ILE A 240 8.50 4.84 -13.36
CA ILE A 240 7.71 4.18 -12.34
C ILE A 240 7.10 5.22 -11.39
N LEU A 241 5.81 5.06 -11.06
CA LEU A 241 5.18 5.66 -9.90
C LEU A 241 4.78 4.53 -8.94
N TYR A 242 5.40 4.50 -7.77
CA TYR A 242 5.08 3.56 -6.71
C TYR A 242 4.22 4.24 -5.64
N LEU A 243 3.03 3.71 -5.42
CA LEU A 243 2.07 4.18 -4.43
C LEU A 243 1.85 3.10 -3.37
N THR A 244 1.93 3.47 -2.09
CA THR A 244 1.63 2.52 -1.01
C THR A 244 1.17 3.24 0.25
N SER A 245 0.60 2.48 1.18
CA SER A 245 0.31 2.93 2.54
C SER A 245 1.48 2.59 3.48
N THR A 246 1.70 3.41 4.50
CA THR A 246 2.82 3.22 5.42
C THR A 246 2.59 2.12 6.46
N ASN A 247 1.31 1.79 6.72
CA ASN A 247 0.91 0.85 7.76
C ASN A 247 0.25 -0.42 7.20
N SER A 248 0.53 -0.76 5.93
CA SER A 248 -0.06 -1.95 5.32
C SER A 248 0.31 -3.22 6.08
N THR A 249 -0.72 -4.02 6.39
CA THR A 249 -0.57 -5.35 6.99
C THR A 249 -0.31 -6.44 5.94
N PHE A 250 -0.52 -6.14 4.65
CA PHE A 250 -0.38 -7.09 3.55
C PHE A 250 0.90 -6.89 2.73
N PHE A 251 1.38 -5.65 2.60
CA PHE A 251 2.53 -5.28 1.77
C PHE A 251 3.58 -4.59 2.62
N ASP A 252 4.75 -5.20 2.72
CA ASP A 252 5.83 -4.74 3.59
C ASP A 252 6.44 -3.44 3.06
N PHE A 253 6.18 -2.34 3.78
CA PHE A 253 6.67 -1.01 3.46
C PHE A 253 8.21 -0.94 3.45
N ASP A 254 8.86 -1.59 4.43
CA ASP A 254 10.32 -1.59 4.57
C ASP A 254 11.01 -2.33 3.42
N ARG A 255 10.43 -3.47 3.00
CA ARG A 255 10.97 -4.28 1.91
C ARG A 255 10.65 -3.69 0.53
N ALA A 256 9.57 -2.93 0.41
CA ALA A 256 9.29 -2.17 -0.81
C ALA A 256 10.44 -1.21 -1.15
N GLY A 257 11.04 -0.57 -0.13
CA GLY A 257 12.24 0.25 -0.28
C GLY A 257 13.42 -0.51 -0.90
N ASP A 258 13.60 -1.80 -0.55
CA ASP A 258 14.65 -2.65 -1.14
C ASP A 258 14.40 -2.91 -2.63
N THR A 259 13.14 -3.14 -3.02
CA THR A 259 12.77 -3.29 -4.44
C THR A 259 13.07 -2.02 -5.23
N LEU A 260 12.63 -0.88 -4.72
CA LEU A 260 12.84 0.42 -5.35
C LEU A 260 14.34 0.77 -5.45
N SER A 261 15.15 0.33 -4.50
CA SER A 261 16.61 0.52 -4.52
C SER A 261 17.33 -0.32 -5.59
N ARG A 262 16.66 -1.32 -6.17
CA ARG A 262 17.18 -2.13 -7.27
C ARG A 262 16.83 -1.57 -8.65
N VAL A 263 15.94 -0.60 -8.74
CA VAL A 263 15.64 0.10 -10.00
C VAL A 263 16.89 0.86 -10.43
N ASN A 264 17.21 0.81 -11.73
CA ASN A 264 18.38 1.48 -12.26
C ASN A 264 18.28 3.01 -12.10
N ASP A 265 19.34 3.67 -11.66
CA ASP A 265 19.41 5.12 -11.38
C ASP A 265 19.02 6.00 -12.59
N GLY A 266 19.13 5.49 -13.81
CA GLY A 266 18.70 6.18 -15.03
C GLY A 266 17.18 6.19 -15.25
N VAL A 267 16.41 5.40 -14.50
CA VAL A 267 14.95 5.26 -14.62
C VAL A 267 14.28 6.19 -13.62
N PRO A 268 13.42 7.13 -14.06
CA PRO A 268 12.63 7.94 -13.14
C PRO A 268 11.75 7.05 -12.26
N CYS A 269 11.92 7.14 -10.95
CA CYS A 269 11.18 6.34 -9.99
C CYS A 269 10.66 7.26 -8.88
N PHE A 270 9.34 7.44 -8.86
CA PHE A 270 8.64 8.29 -7.91
C PHE A 270 7.92 7.44 -6.89
N THR A 271 7.87 7.92 -5.67
CA THR A 271 7.12 7.28 -4.58
C THR A 271 6.14 8.27 -3.97
N ALA A 272 4.94 7.81 -3.64
CA ALA A 272 3.96 8.58 -2.87
C ALA A 272 3.33 7.66 -1.82
N TYR A 273 3.31 8.13 -0.56
CA TYR A 273 2.89 7.33 0.58
C TYR A 273 1.63 7.90 1.23
N SER A 274 0.65 7.04 1.43
CA SER A 274 -0.55 7.33 2.22
C SER A 274 -0.26 7.01 3.69
N VAL A 275 0.08 8.05 4.45
CA VAL A 275 0.57 7.90 5.83
C VAL A 275 -0.57 7.51 6.76
N GLY A 276 -0.36 6.46 7.56
CA GLY A 276 -1.35 5.95 8.52
C GLY A 276 -2.44 5.07 7.91
N TYR A 277 -2.47 4.92 6.57
CA TYR A 277 -3.37 3.98 5.89
C TYR A 277 -2.83 2.54 5.96
N ASP A 278 -3.74 1.56 5.92
CA ASP A 278 -3.43 0.12 5.79
C ASP A 278 -3.81 -0.40 4.40
N ALA A 279 -5.10 -0.45 4.10
CA ALA A 279 -5.65 -1.16 2.94
C ALA A 279 -5.87 -0.27 1.72
N HIS A 280 -5.92 1.05 1.90
CA HIS A 280 -6.23 2.04 0.87
C HIS A 280 -5.09 3.03 0.63
N LEU A 281 -5.18 3.75 -0.49
CA LEU A 281 -4.42 4.96 -0.77
C LEU A 281 -5.28 6.19 -0.43
N SER A 282 -4.66 7.31 -0.07
CA SER A 282 -5.40 8.57 0.13
C SER A 282 -5.99 9.08 -1.19
N GLU A 283 -7.11 9.76 -1.14
CA GLU A 283 -7.71 10.43 -2.32
C GLU A 283 -6.72 11.41 -2.99
N SER A 284 -5.87 12.08 -2.21
CA SER A 284 -4.86 12.99 -2.74
C SER A 284 -3.84 12.31 -3.66
N ALA A 285 -3.58 11.01 -3.50
CA ALA A 285 -2.68 10.26 -4.38
C ALA A 285 -3.16 10.20 -5.85
N LYS A 286 -4.46 10.46 -6.11
CA LYS A 286 -4.98 10.62 -7.47
C LYS A 286 -4.32 11.78 -8.21
N ILE A 287 -3.94 12.86 -7.50
CA ILE A 287 -3.22 13.99 -8.08
C ILE A 287 -1.88 13.54 -8.63
N ASP A 288 -1.16 12.71 -7.88
CA ASP A 288 0.14 12.17 -8.29
C ASP A 288 0.00 11.24 -9.50
N VAL A 289 -1.02 10.38 -9.50
CA VAL A 289 -1.35 9.48 -10.62
C VAL A 289 -1.66 10.30 -11.87
N LEU A 290 -2.53 11.31 -11.79
CA LEU A 290 -2.89 12.16 -12.94
C LEU A 290 -1.68 12.93 -13.48
N ALA A 291 -0.87 13.50 -12.60
CA ALA A 291 0.33 14.23 -13.00
C ALA A 291 1.37 13.31 -13.68
N PHE A 292 1.51 12.07 -13.21
CA PHE A 292 2.36 11.07 -13.82
C PHE A 292 1.84 10.64 -15.20
N LEU A 293 0.55 10.36 -15.35
CA LEU A 293 -0.08 10.04 -16.63
C LEU A 293 0.08 11.18 -17.64
N GLU A 294 -0.22 12.43 -17.25
CA GLU A 294 -0.07 13.60 -18.12
C GLU A 294 1.38 13.79 -18.60
N THR A 295 2.35 13.46 -17.73
CA THR A 295 3.77 13.59 -18.07
C THR A 295 4.21 12.53 -19.09
N TYR A 296 3.83 11.28 -18.91
CA TYR A 296 4.40 10.16 -19.68
C TYR A 296 3.54 9.68 -20.83
N ILE A 297 2.21 9.76 -20.75
CA ILE A 297 1.29 9.35 -21.81
C ILE A 297 0.36 10.46 -22.30
N GLY A 298 0.15 11.52 -21.51
CA GLY A 298 -0.64 12.69 -21.89
C GLY A 298 0.11 13.73 -22.73
N LYS A 299 1.42 13.55 -22.95
CA LYS A 299 2.31 14.42 -23.74
C LYS A 299 2.43 15.86 -23.21
N LYS A 300 2.16 16.09 -21.93
CA LYS A 300 2.44 17.36 -21.25
C LYS A 300 3.84 17.30 -20.67
N SER A 301 4.74 18.12 -21.18
CA SER A 301 6.07 18.28 -20.58
C SER A 301 5.93 19.00 -19.23
N GLN A 302 6.07 18.25 -18.15
CA GLN A 302 6.16 18.80 -16.80
C GLN A 302 7.55 18.52 -16.23
N ILE A 303 8.14 19.55 -15.61
CA ILE A 303 9.43 19.37 -14.93
C ILE A 303 9.16 18.67 -13.61
N ARG A 304 9.73 17.48 -13.45
CA ARG A 304 9.65 16.66 -12.25
C ARG A 304 11.06 16.40 -11.69
N PRO A 305 11.22 16.22 -10.38
CA PRO A 305 12.49 15.74 -9.85
C PRO A 305 12.75 14.35 -10.41
N LYS A 306 14.01 13.98 -10.59
CA LYS A 306 14.36 12.59 -10.97
C LYS A 306 14.06 11.62 -9.84
N HIS A 307 14.25 12.07 -8.61
CA HIS A 307 14.02 11.36 -7.34
C HIS A 307 13.79 12.38 -6.23
N VAL A 308 13.29 11.89 -5.11
CA VAL A 308 13.30 12.57 -3.82
C VAL A 308 14.06 11.67 -2.86
N ASP A 309 15.14 12.19 -2.26
CA ASP A 309 15.95 11.45 -1.29
C ASP A 309 15.96 12.17 0.07
N LEU A 310 16.17 11.40 1.13
CA LEU A 310 16.34 11.91 2.49
C LEU A 310 17.76 11.66 2.96
N VAL A 311 18.49 12.74 3.24
CA VAL A 311 19.84 12.69 3.81
C VAL A 311 19.73 12.82 5.32
N CYS A 312 20.35 11.89 6.06
CA CYS A 312 20.37 11.89 7.52
C CYS A 312 21.82 12.06 8.04
N LYS A 313 22.04 13.07 8.89
CA LYS A 313 23.32 13.31 9.58
C LYS A 313 23.09 13.29 11.08
N GLN A 314 23.96 12.60 11.80
CA GLN A 314 23.93 12.61 13.27
C GLN A 314 24.74 13.77 13.83
N GLU A 315 24.13 14.55 14.72
CA GLU A 315 24.71 15.71 15.40
C GLU A 315 24.54 15.52 16.91
N GLY A 316 25.46 14.77 17.53
CA GLY A 316 25.36 14.40 18.95
C GLY A 316 24.17 13.47 19.22
N ASP A 317 23.25 13.94 20.07
CA ASP A 317 22.00 13.27 20.43
C ASP A 317 20.84 13.58 19.48
N LYS A 318 21.12 14.21 18.32
CA LYS A 318 20.12 14.60 17.33
C LYS A 318 20.43 14.04 15.97
N LEU A 319 19.38 13.86 15.15
CA LEU A 319 19.46 13.57 13.73
C LEU A 319 18.96 14.78 12.94
N ARG A 320 19.78 15.25 12.01
CA ARG A 320 19.38 16.26 11.02
C ARG A 320 18.95 15.55 9.75
N PHE A 321 17.73 15.82 9.31
CA PHE A 321 17.14 15.32 8.08
C PHE A 321 17.03 16.44 7.05
N GLU A 322 17.53 16.20 5.84
CA GLU A 322 17.51 17.14 4.71
C GLU A 322 16.95 16.43 3.48
N ALA A 323 15.91 16.99 2.83
CA ALA A 323 15.37 16.44 1.60
C ALA A 323 16.20 16.91 0.40
N ASP A 324 16.60 15.97 -0.46
CA ASP A 324 17.18 16.25 -1.78
C ASP A 324 16.15 15.92 -2.88
N TYR A 325 15.72 16.94 -3.61
CA TYR A 325 14.75 16.87 -4.70
C TYR A 325 15.20 17.69 -5.91
N GLY A 326 16.51 17.95 -6.00
CA GLY A 326 17.13 18.76 -7.03
C GLY A 326 16.84 20.25 -6.87
N ASN A 327 16.80 20.98 -7.99
CA ASN A 327 16.67 22.44 -8.00
C ASN A 327 15.21 22.94 -8.14
N LEU A 328 14.23 22.09 -7.89
CA LEU A 328 12.82 22.47 -8.00
C LEU A 328 12.35 23.20 -6.74
N LYS A 329 11.35 24.09 -6.91
CA LYS A 329 10.76 24.79 -5.78
C LYS A 329 9.71 23.92 -5.11
N ALA A 330 9.95 23.53 -3.87
CA ALA A 330 8.95 22.87 -3.02
C ALA A 330 8.03 23.90 -2.35
N LYS A 331 6.74 23.58 -2.28
CA LYS A 331 5.75 24.32 -1.49
C LYS A 331 5.89 23.98 -0.02
N ASN A 332 5.96 22.69 0.31
CA ASN A 332 6.13 22.19 1.66
C ASN A 332 7.06 20.96 1.69
N ILE A 333 7.75 20.76 2.82
CA ILE A 333 8.58 19.58 3.09
C ILE A 333 8.28 19.09 4.49
N CYS A 334 7.93 17.83 4.61
CA CYS A 334 7.72 17.18 5.91
C CYS A 334 8.63 15.96 6.01
N VAL A 335 9.09 15.66 7.22
CA VAL A 335 9.77 14.42 7.56
C VAL A 335 8.91 13.66 8.54
N TYR A 336 8.67 12.40 8.24
CA TYR A 336 7.97 11.46 9.10
C TYR A 336 8.98 10.59 9.80
N VAL A 337 8.87 10.49 11.12
CA VAL A 337 9.83 9.77 11.95
C VAL A 337 9.08 8.80 12.85
N ASN A 338 9.62 7.60 13.01
CA ASN A 338 9.29 6.67 14.07
C ASN A 338 10.57 6.15 14.72
N GLU A 339 10.60 5.98 16.03
CA GLU A 339 11.73 5.39 16.74
C GLU A 339 11.30 4.16 17.54
N GLY A 340 12.03 3.06 17.40
CA GLY A 340 11.90 1.84 18.20
C GLY A 340 10.98 0.77 17.63
N VAL A 341 10.02 1.09 16.75
CA VAL A 341 9.03 0.12 16.27
C VAL A 341 9.53 -0.59 15.01
N LYS A 342 9.92 -1.86 15.13
CA LYS A 342 10.52 -2.64 14.05
C LYS A 342 9.55 -2.99 12.92
N TYR A 343 8.26 -3.22 13.23
CA TYR A 343 7.22 -3.58 12.26
C TYR A 343 6.61 -2.34 11.63
N ALA A 344 6.72 -2.16 10.32
CA ALA A 344 6.20 -1.00 9.60
C ALA A 344 4.70 -0.77 9.83
N SER A 345 3.90 -1.84 9.76
CA SER A 345 2.44 -1.78 9.96
C SER A 345 2.00 -1.28 11.35
N LYS A 346 2.92 -1.23 12.32
CA LYS A 346 2.66 -0.82 13.70
C LYS A 346 3.32 0.52 14.06
N ARG A 347 3.92 1.24 13.09
CA ARG A 347 4.58 2.51 13.34
C ARG A 347 3.60 3.66 13.50
N ASP A 348 3.76 4.40 14.58
CA ASP A 348 3.17 5.73 14.74
C ASP A 348 4.11 6.74 14.09
N TRP A 349 3.76 7.19 12.88
CA TRP A 349 4.55 8.14 12.12
C TRP A 349 4.31 9.56 12.60
N VAL A 350 5.29 10.15 13.24
CA VAL A 350 5.23 11.55 13.72
C VAL A 350 5.73 12.48 12.62
N ARG A 351 4.88 13.44 12.25
CA ARG A 351 5.16 14.43 11.19
C ARG A 351 5.89 15.64 11.75
N TYR A 352 6.99 15.99 11.13
CA TYR A 352 7.76 17.21 11.41
C TYR A 352 7.84 18.06 10.14
N GLU A 353 7.49 19.35 10.24
CA GLU A 353 7.67 20.30 9.14
C GLU A 353 9.11 20.79 9.11
N ALA A 354 9.70 20.83 7.91
CA ALA A 354 11.05 21.33 7.75
C ALA A 354 11.10 22.85 7.95
N THR A 355 12.02 23.31 8.78
CA THR A 355 12.31 24.73 9.02
C THR A 355 13.47 25.20 8.14
N GLU A 356 13.40 26.42 7.66
CA GLU A 356 14.44 27.06 6.87
C GLU A 356 15.48 27.71 7.78
N ASP A 357 16.77 27.44 7.52
CA ASP A 357 17.87 28.06 8.21
C ASP A 357 18.26 29.42 7.57
N GLU A 358 19.25 30.13 8.17
CA GLU A 358 19.74 31.43 7.69
C GLU A 358 20.30 31.40 6.26
N LEU A 359 20.63 30.19 5.73
CA LEU A 359 21.15 29.98 4.39
C LEU A 359 20.06 29.57 3.39
N GLY A 360 18.78 29.56 3.82
CA GLY A 360 17.66 29.13 3.01
C GLY A 360 17.52 27.62 2.85
N LYS A 361 18.24 26.83 3.65
CA LYS A 361 18.20 25.36 3.62
C LYS A 361 17.14 24.83 4.58
N ARG A 362 16.27 23.98 4.07
CA ARG A 362 15.19 23.38 4.87
C ARG A 362 15.62 22.04 5.46
N SER A 363 15.47 21.91 6.78
CA SER A 363 15.81 20.69 7.52
C SER A 363 14.88 20.45 8.71
N VAL A 364 14.87 19.20 9.18
CA VAL A 364 14.26 18.79 10.45
C VAL A 364 15.36 18.33 11.38
N LEU A 365 15.34 18.82 12.62
CA LEU A 365 16.24 18.38 13.68
C LEU A 365 15.44 17.55 14.69
N TYR A 366 15.68 16.24 14.70
CA TYR A 366 15.02 15.27 15.56
C TYR A 366 15.91 14.91 16.75
N SER A 367 15.39 14.97 17.98
CA SER A 367 16.07 14.50 19.19
C SER A 367 15.86 13.01 19.38
N ILE A 368 16.96 12.26 19.46
CA ILE A 368 16.94 10.79 19.61
C ILE A 368 16.39 10.41 20.97
N GLU A 369 15.40 9.54 21.03
CA GLU A 369 14.84 8.97 22.28
C GLU A 369 15.60 7.75 22.79
N SER A 370 16.60 7.28 22.03
CA SER A 370 17.48 6.14 22.36
C SER A 370 16.76 4.79 22.47
N LYS A 371 15.81 4.54 21.57
CA LYS A 371 15.03 3.28 21.48
C LYS A 371 15.65 2.23 20.56
N GLY A 372 16.85 2.48 20.02
CA GLY A 372 17.66 1.52 19.26
C GLY A 372 17.64 1.67 17.74
N ILE A 373 16.56 2.11 17.12
CA ILE A 373 16.46 2.34 15.68
C ILE A 373 15.49 3.48 15.37
N VAL A 374 15.90 4.38 14.49
CA VAL A 374 15.07 5.46 13.95
C VAL A 374 14.77 5.17 12.50
N PHE A 375 13.51 5.25 12.13
CA PHE A 375 12.99 5.16 10.77
C PHE A 375 12.52 6.54 10.33
N ALA A 376 12.81 6.91 9.08
CA ALA A 376 12.35 8.18 8.55
C ALA A 376 12.17 8.15 7.03
N PHE A 377 11.24 8.96 6.54
CA PHE A 377 11.13 9.34 5.13
C PHE A 377 10.66 10.80 5.05
N CYS A 378 10.88 11.47 3.92
CA CYS A 378 10.32 12.79 3.69
C CYS A 378 9.25 12.77 2.61
N SER A 379 8.34 13.75 2.69
CA SER A 379 7.42 14.11 1.62
C SER A 379 7.69 15.53 1.17
N VAL A 380 7.69 15.75 -0.14
CA VAL A 380 7.90 17.05 -0.77
C VAL A 380 6.67 17.38 -1.61
N GLU A 381 5.94 18.41 -1.20
CA GLU A 381 4.78 18.95 -1.92
C GLU A 381 5.24 20.02 -2.91
N PHE A 382 4.82 19.90 -4.16
CA PHE A 382 5.10 20.87 -5.23
C PHE A 382 3.90 21.80 -5.46
N ALA A 383 4.13 22.88 -6.25
CA ALA A 383 3.14 23.93 -6.49
C ALA A 383 1.86 23.45 -7.18
N ASP A 384 1.92 22.35 -7.93
CA ASP A 384 0.79 21.73 -8.61
C ASP A 384 0.00 20.73 -7.74
N GLY A 385 0.34 20.63 -6.46
CA GLY A 385 -0.31 19.76 -5.49
C GLY A 385 0.21 18.33 -5.49
N THR A 386 1.18 17.98 -6.36
CA THR A 386 1.81 16.65 -6.30
C THR A 386 2.69 16.50 -5.07
N VAL A 387 2.70 15.28 -4.50
CA VAL A 387 3.49 14.95 -3.31
C VAL A 387 4.33 13.72 -3.59
N PHE A 388 5.65 13.89 -3.68
CA PHE A 388 6.58 12.78 -3.80
C PHE A 388 7.37 12.57 -2.51
N CYS A 389 7.56 11.29 -2.18
CA CYS A 389 8.26 10.89 -0.96
C CYS A 389 9.67 10.38 -1.30
N SER A 390 10.55 10.41 -0.31
CA SER A 390 11.80 9.64 -0.39
C SER A 390 11.54 8.16 -0.08
N LYS A 391 12.46 7.29 -0.47
CA LYS A 391 12.53 5.96 0.13
C LYS A 391 12.72 6.11 1.65
N GLU A 392 12.22 5.13 2.39
CA GLU A 392 12.48 5.06 3.82
C GLU A 392 13.99 4.85 4.07
N ILE A 393 14.50 5.55 5.06
CA ILE A 393 15.83 5.32 5.62
C ILE A 393 15.70 4.84 7.07
N PHE A 394 16.71 4.12 7.55
CA PHE A 394 16.80 3.75 8.96
C PHE A 394 18.21 4.04 9.50
N LYS A 395 18.27 4.38 10.78
CA LYS A 395 19.50 4.64 11.51
C LYS A 395 19.49 3.89 12.83
N LYS A 396 20.45 3.00 13.04
CA LYS A 396 20.68 2.41 14.37
C LYS A 396 21.22 3.48 15.30
N VAL A 397 20.63 3.61 16.48
CA VAL A 397 21.04 4.51 17.55
C VAL A 397 21.29 3.71 18.82
N GLU A 398 22.07 4.24 19.74
CA GLU A 398 22.36 3.55 20.99
C GLU A 398 21.09 3.41 21.83
N LYS A 399 20.79 2.18 22.26
CA LYS A 399 19.65 1.90 23.14
C LYS A 399 20.08 2.13 24.58
N THR A 400 19.44 3.08 25.27
CA THR A 400 19.82 3.44 26.66
C THR A 400 18.91 2.83 27.71
N SER A 401 17.64 2.55 27.41
CA SER A 401 16.68 2.00 28.35
C SER A 401 15.55 1.27 27.61
N ASP A 402 15.08 0.18 28.20
CA ASP A 402 13.94 -0.57 27.68
C ASP A 402 12.60 0.02 28.13
N LYS A 403 12.62 0.80 29.22
CA LYS A 403 11.41 1.37 29.84
C LYS A 403 11.75 2.69 30.52
N LYS A 404 10.93 3.70 30.30
CA LYS A 404 10.99 4.98 31.00
C LYS A 404 9.72 5.19 31.80
N LEU A 405 9.83 5.89 32.93
CA LEU A 405 8.64 6.40 33.61
C LEU A 405 8.06 7.52 32.76
N SER A 406 6.89 7.29 32.17
CA SER A 406 6.19 8.25 31.33
C SER A 406 4.80 8.55 31.91
N SER A 407 4.20 9.64 31.48
CA SER A 407 2.80 9.95 31.80
C SER A 407 1.82 9.04 31.03
N LYS A 408 2.30 8.16 30.14
CA LYS A 408 1.52 7.29 29.26
C LYS A 408 0.38 8.03 28.54
N LEU A 409 0.63 9.31 28.19
CA LEU A 409 -0.31 10.16 27.48
C LEU A 409 -0.28 9.82 25.99
N ILE A 410 -1.32 9.15 25.52
CA ILE A 410 -1.50 8.77 24.10
C ILE A 410 -1.84 10.01 23.28
N TYR A 411 -2.83 10.79 23.72
CA TYR A 411 -3.28 11.99 23.00
C TYR A 411 -3.74 13.11 23.94
N SER A 412 -3.39 14.31 23.56
CA SER A 412 -4.07 15.54 24.03
C SER A 412 -3.97 16.60 22.94
N SER A 413 -4.99 17.45 22.83
CA SER A 413 -5.03 18.55 21.85
C SER A 413 -3.82 19.50 21.90
N LYS A 414 -3.15 19.61 23.05
CA LYS A 414 -1.91 20.41 23.19
C LYS A 414 -0.71 19.85 22.43
N LYS A 415 -0.71 18.55 22.12
CA LYS A 415 0.34 17.86 21.34
C LYS A 415 -0.04 17.64 19.88
N GLY A 416 -1.20 18.15 19.45
CA GLY A 416 -1.77 17.88 18.14
C GLY A 416 -2.16 16.40 17.97
N LEU A 417 -2.43 15.99 16.74
CA LEU A 417 -2.93 14.65 16.43
C LEU A 417 -1.88 13.53 16.46
N ASN A 418 -0.63 13.83 16.85
CA ASN A 418 0.42 12.84 16.99
C ASN A 418 0.04 11.75 18.01
N GLY A 419 0.25 10.49 17.65
CA GLY A 419 -0.13 9.33 18.47
C GLY A 419 -1.53 8.76 18.17
N LEU A 420 -2.29 9.43 17.30
CA LEU A 420 -3.55 8.94 16.78
C LEU A 420 -3.52 8.89 15.25
N THR A 421 -4.21 7.93 14.70
CA THR A 421 -4.57 7.81 13.29
C THR A 421 -6.03 7.34 13.18
N PHE A 422 -6.49 7.00 11.99
CA PHE A 422 -7.84 6.52 11.73
C PHE A 422 -7.84 5.00 11.47
N ILE A 423 -9.01 4.38 11.58
CA ILE A 423 -9.19 2.96 11.23
C ILE A 423 -9.32 2.84 9.71
N ASP A 424 -8.47 2.01 9.11
CA ASP A 424 -8.47 1.71 7.68
C ASP A 424 -8.72 0.22 7.45
N GLU A 425 -9.99 -0.19 7.51
CA GLU A 425 -10.39 -1.58 7.23
C GLU A 425 -10.65 -1.79 5.74
N ASP A 426 -10.32 -2.98 5.24
CA ASP A 426 -10.50 -3.36 3.82
C ASP A 426 -11.97 -3.71 3.53
N ALA A 427 -12.87 -2.73 3.69
CA ALA A 427 -14.30 -2.90 3.52
C ALA A 427 -14.82 -2.37 2.17
N SER A 428 -14.00 -1.70 1.36
CA SER A 428 -14.41 -1.09 0.09
C SER A 428 -13.64 -1.64 -1.11
N ILE A 429 -14.32 -1.62 -2.27
CA ILE A 429 -13.75 -2.01 -3.56
C ILE A 429 -12.83 -0.88 -4.09
N SER A 430 -12.91 0.34 -3.54
CA SER A 430 -12.12 1.49 -3.98
C SER A 430 -10.67 1.36 -3.53
N ILE A 431 -9.73 1.64 -4.43
CA ILE A 431 -8.28 1.70 -4.12
C ILE A 431 -7.99 2.96 -3.30
N PHE A 432 -8.71 4.05 -3.57
CA PHE A 432 -8.54 5.34 -2.93
C PHE A 432 -9.66 5.58 -1.92
N ALA A 433 -9.31 6.12 -0.77
CA ALA A 433 -10.26 6.45 0.27
C ALA A 433 -9.95 7.85 0.85
N ASP A 434 -11.01 8.60 1.12
CA ASP A 434 -10.91 9.85 1.88
C ASP A 434 -11.10 9.53 3.36
N LYS A 435 -9.98 9.25 4.03
CA LYS A 435 -9.93 9.01 5.47
C LYS A 435 -9.03 10.03 6.11
N ASN A 436 -9.50 10.63 7.16
CA ASN A 436 -8.76 11.66 7.88
C ASN A 436 -8.99 11.57 9.38
N ILE A 437 -8.13 12.27 10.09
CA ILE A 437 -8.29 12.61 11.49
C ILE A 437 -8.20 14.13 11.60
N GLU A 438 -9.11 14.74 12.35
CA GLU A 438 -9.18 16.18 12.51
C GLU A 438 -9.40 16.58 13.96
N GLU A 439 -9.02 17.81 14.29
CA GLU A 439 -9.33 18.40 15.58
C GLU A 439 -10.64 19.19 15.50
N ILE A 440 -11.56 18.90 16.42
CA ILE A 440 -12.87 19.54 16.52
C ILE A 440 -12.98 20.27 17.84
N ILE A 441 -13.53 21.48 17.80
CA ILE A 441 -13.85 22.26 18.99
C ILE A 441 -15.13 21.69 19.62
N GLY A 442 -15.03 21.21 20.84
CA GLY A 442 -16.13 20.76 21.68
C GLY A 442 -16.63 21.84 22.64
N PRO A 443 -17.43 21.45 23.66
CA PRO A 443 -17.90 22.34 24.71
C PRO A 443 -16.75 23.11 25.40
N ASP A 444 -17.05 24.31 25.85
CA ASP A 444 -16.11 25.20 26.56
C ASP A 444 -14.84 25.55 25.74
N GLY A 445 -14.87 25.39 24.42
CA GLY A 445 -13.74 25.65 23.53
C GLY A 445 -12.64 24.61 23.62
N ILE A 446 -12.86 23.48 24.26
CA ILE A 446 -11.89 22.39 24.38
C ILE A 446 -11.84 21.62 23.07
N VAL A 447 -10.65 21.50 22.51
CA VAL A 447 -10.40 20.78 21.24
C VAL A 447 -10.21 19.30 21.49
N GLY A 448 -10.72 18.44 20.61
CA GLY A 448 -10.50 17.00 20.67
C GLY A 448 -10.35 16.39 19.28
N ALA A 449 -9.93 15.13 19.21
CA ALA A 449 -9.74 14.38 17.98
C ALA A 449 -11.02 13.69 17.53
N TYR A 450 -11.23 13.68 16.23
CA TYR A 450 -12.34 13.00 15.55
C TYR A 450 -11.86 12.33 14.26
N SER A 451 -12.42 11.18 13.96
CA SER A 451 -12.37 10.56 12.64
C SER A 451 -13.68 9.83 12.36
N GLN A 452 -14.20 9.97 11.14
CA GLN A 452 -15.43 9.30 10.73
C GLN A 452 -15.27 7.77 10.73
N SER A 453 -14.10 7.25 10.40
CA SER A 453 -13.82 5.80 10.40
C SER A 453 -13.46 5.25 11.78
N GLY A 454 -13.40 6.10 12.82
CA GLY A 454 -12.89 5.78 14.14
C GLY A 454 -11.41 6.12 14.30
N LEU A 455 -10.96 6.09 15.54
CA LEU A 455 -9.60 6.45 15.94
C LEU A 455 -8.78 5.21 16.28
N LEU A 456 -7.50 5.21 15.89
CA LEU A 456 -6.55 4.13 16.13
C LEU A 456 -5.26 4.72 16.69
N SER A 457 -4.59 4.01 17.61
CA SER A 457 -3.29 4.37 18.15
C SER A 457 -2.37 3.15 18.21
N PHE A 458 -1.14 3.32 17.73
CA PHE A 458 -0.06 2.34 17.85
C PHE A 458 0.91 2.66 19.00
N LYS A 459 0.58 3.62 19.88
CA LYS A 459 1.42 3.97 21.04
C LYS A 459 1.71 2.81 21.96
N LEU A 460 0.86 1.78 21.99
CA LEU A 460 1.08 0.58 22.78
C LEU A 460 2.26 -0.29 22.28
N CYS A 461 2.79 -0.04 21.07
CA CYS A 461 4.06 -0.61 20.61
C CYS A 461 5.29 -0.04 21.34
N ASP A 462 5.16 1.14 21.92
CA ASP A 462 6.23 1.78 22.68
C ASP A 462 6.31 1.13 24.08
N PRO A 463 7.47 0.62 24.52
CA PRO A 463 7.64 0.02 25.85
C PRO A 463 7.23 0.94 27.00
N ASP A 464 7.29 2.27 26.81
CA ASP A 464 6.86 3.25 27.79
C ASP A 464 5.34 3.21 28.06
N PHE A 465 4.54 2.64 27.14
CA PHE A 465 3.09 2.50 27.22
C PHE A 465 2.63 1.09 27.61
N SER A 466 3.51 0.24 28.10
CA SER A 466 3.15 -1.15 28.51
C SER A 466 1.93 -1.20 29.41
N LEU A 467 1.05 -2.17 29.17
CA LEU A 467 -0.16 -2.44 29.93
C LEU A 467 0.08 -3.49 31.01
N THR A 468 -0.81 -3.47 32.00
CA THR A 468 -0.97 -4.54 33.01
C THR A 468 -2.47 -4.80 33.23
N ASP A 469 -2.83 -5.83 33.97
CA ASP A 469 -4.21 -6.09 34.38
C ASP A 469 -4.81 -4.97 35.26
N ALA A 470 -3.96 -4.24 35.98
CA ALA A 470 -4.36 -3.09 36.80
C ALA A 470 -4.50 -1.79 36.03
N SER A 471 -4.05 -1.74 34.78
CA SER A 471 -4.09 -0.51 33.97
C SER A 471 -5.53 -0.09 33.66
N ILE A 472 -5.73 1.22 33.61
CA ILE A 472 -7.01 1.85 33.27
C ILE A 472 -6.81 2.77 32.07
N LEU A 473 -7.60 2.59 31.02
CA LEU A 473 -7.71 3.54 29.92
C LEU A 473 -8.61 4.69 30.38
N LYS A 474 -8.06 5.90 30.39
CA LYS A 474 -8.76 7.14 30.73
C LYS A 474 -8.83 8.03 29.49
N PHE A 475 -10.01 8.59 29.19
CA PHE A 475 -10.15 9.66 28.20
C PHE A 475 -11.37 10.51 28.49
N ASP A 476 -11.40 11.70 27.91
CA ASP A 476 -12.57 12.57 27.89
C ASP A 476 -13.27 12.42 26.55
N ALA A 477 -14.61 12.26 26.55
CA ALA A 477 -15.41 12.13 25.34
C ALA A 477 -16.55 13.16 25.33
N PHE A 478 -16.84 13.67 24.13
CA PHE A 478 -17.99 14.54 23.86
C PHE A 478 -18.83 13.96 22.74
N VAL A 479 -20.15 13.91 22.93
CA VAL A 479 -21.12 13.39 21.98
C VAL A 479 -22.37 14.27 21.96
N ASN A 480 -22.97 14.46 20.79
CA ASN A 480 -24.21 15.24 20.61
C ASN A 480 -25.46 14.37 20.71
N GLU A 481 -25.34 13.07 20.60
CA GLU A 481 -26.45 12.11 20.65
C GLU A 481 -26.00 10.86 21.42
N TYR A 482 -26.92 9.93 21.69
CA TYR A 482 -26.56 8.64 22.28
C TYR A 482 -25.50 7.94 21.39
N CYS A 483 -24.40 7.55 22.01
CA CYS A 483 -23.24 7.05 21.30
C CYS A 483 -22.61 5.86 22.04
N PRO A 484 -22.81 4.62 21.57
CA PRO A 484 -22.05 3.47 22.07
C PRO A 484 -20.65 3.50 21.44
N LEU A 485 -19.62 3.71 22.27
CA LEU A 485 -18.22 3.62 21.85
C LEU A 485 -17.72 2.18 22.00
N THR A 486 -17.28 1.57 20.92
CA THR A 486 -16.53 0.31 20.97
C THR A 486 -15.04 0.61 21.07
N LEU A 487 -14.47 0.25 22.20
CA LEU A 487 -13.03 0.30 22.47
C LEU A 487 -12.44 -1.07 22.15
N THR A 488 -11.36 -1.14 21.39
CA THR A 488 -10.73 -2.43 21.04
C THR A 488 -9.25 -2.38 21.28
N LEU A 489 -8.71 -3.41 21.93
CA LEU A 489 -7.27 -3.67 22.07
C LEU A 489 -6.88 -4.81 21.12
N TYR A 490 -5.72 -4.66 20.49
CA TYR A 490 -5.20 -5.60 19.50
C TYR A 490 -3.94 -6.28 20.04
N GLU A 491 -3.98 -7.62 20.18
CA GLU A 491 -2.86 -8.46 20.59
C GLU A 491 -2.29 -9.18 19.35
N ASP A 492 -0.97 -9.22 19.21
CA ASP A 492 -0.28 -10.00 18.18
C ASP A 492 0.44 -11.19 18.82
N ASP A 493 -0.18 -12.36 18.73
CA ASP A 493 0.38 -13.64 19.18
C ASP A 493 0.64 -14.60 17.99
N GLY A 494 1.14 -14.03 16.86
CA GLY A 494 1.24 -14.73 15.57
C GLY A 494 -0.04 -14.61 14.73
N GLU A 495 -1.17 -14.35 15.39
CA GLU A 495 -2.45 -13.94 14.80
C GLU A 495 -2.97 -12.72 15.56
N ILE A 496 -3.59 -11.78 14.84
CA ILE A 496 -4.18 -10.59 15.48
C ILE A 496 -5.47 -10.98 16.18
N LYS A 497 -5.47 -10.84 17.49
CA LYS A 497 -6.64 -11.02 18.36
C LYS A 497 -7.20 -9.67 18.77
N LYS A 498 -8.53 -9.58 18.81
CA LYS A 498 -9.27 -8.37 19.20
C LYS A 498 -9.97 -8.63 20.54
N TYR A 499 -9.85 -7.66 21.44
CA TYR A 499 -10.55 -7.65 22.72
C TYR A 499 -11.27 -6.32 22.82
N SER A 500 -12.59 -6.36 23.02
CA SER A 500 -13.43 -5.16 22.95
C SER A 500 -14.18 -4.92 24.26
N PHE A 501 -14.50 -3.65 24.48
CA PHE A 501 -15.37 -3.16 25.53
C PHE A 501 -16.27 -2.07 24.96
N THR A 502 -17.56 -2.08 25.29
CA THR A 502 -18.50 -1.05 24.84
C THR A 502 -18.83 -0.10 25.99
N GLN A 503 -18.59 1.19 25.76
CA GLN A 503 -18.96 2.27 26.67
C GLN A 503 -20.13 3.05 26.09
N GLU A 504 -21.24 3.05 26.79
CA GLU A 504 -22.39 3.86 26.40
C GLU A 504 -22.24 5.30 26.89
N LEU A 505 -22.40 6.26 25.98
CA LEU A 505 -22.41 7.69 26.26
C LEU A 505 -23.79 8.29 26.01
N LYS A 506 -24.24 9.15 26.92
CA LYS A 506 -25.48 9.91 26.78
C LYS A 506 -25.17 11.28 26.23
N SER A 507 -26.10 11.83 25.45
CA SER A 507 -26.02 13.20 24.98
C SER A 507 -26.29 14.17 26.15
N GLU A 508 -25.24 14.80 26.67
CA GLU A 508 -25.34 15.78 27.75
C GLU A 508 -24.73 17.13 27.36
N ASN A 509 -24.22 17.25 26.13
CA ASN A 509 -23.55 18.43 25.59
C ASN A 509 -22.38 18.94 26.49
N ILE A 510 -21.73 18.01 27.20
CA ILE A 510 -20.57 18.24 28.05
C ILE A 510 -19.50 17.17 27.78
N TRP A 511 -18.28 17.45 28.20
CA TRP A 511 -17.22 16.45 28.24
C TRP A 511 -17.51 15.44 29.35
N GLN A 512 -17.51 14.16 29.01
CA GLN A 512 -17.69 13.03 29.91
C GLN A 512 -16.35 12.35 30.16
N ASN A 513 -15.98 12.16 31.42
CA ASN A 513 -14.77 11.45 31.79
C ASN A 513 -15.02 9.94 31.80
N ILE A 514 -14.23 9.20 31.02
CA ILE A 514 -14.38 7.74 30.84
C ILE A 514 -13.18 7.03 31.44
N LEU A 515 -13.46 6.00 32.23
CA LEU A 515 -12.47 5.13 32.88
C LEU A 515 -12.85 3.69 32.59
N VAL A 516 -11.99 2.95 31.89
CA VAL A 516 -12.20 1.55 31.53
C VAL A 516 -11.01 0.73 31.99
N LYS A 517 -11.25 -0.29 32.81
CA LYS A 517 -10.20 -1.23 33.23
C LYS A 517 -9.77 -2.09 32.05
N ILE A 518 -8.48 -2.27 31.87
CA ILE A 518 -7.97 -3.13 30.77
C ILE A 518 -8.44 -4.57 30.94
N SER A 519 -8.66 -5.04 32.17
CA SER A 519 -9.23 -6.35 32.48
C SER A 519 -10.70 -6.56 32.04
N ASP A 520 -11.43 -5.48 31.72
CA ASP A 520 -12.83 -5.55 31.25
C ASP A 520 -12.95 -5.85 29.74
N PHE A 521 -11.85 -5.74 29.01
CA PHE A 521 -11.82 -6.05 27.58
C PHE A 521 -11.87 -7.56 27.35
N LYS A 522 -12.76 -8.00 26.44
CA LYS A 522 -12.99 -9.41 26.12
C LYS A 522 -13.02 -9.65 24.61
N SER A 523 -12.56 -10.83 24.20
CA SER A 523 -12.80 -11.31 22.83
C SER A 523 -14.27 -11.62 22.60
N ASP A 524 -14.68 -11.81 21.36
CA ASP A 524 -16.06 -12.16 20.96
C ASP A 524 -16.58 -13.44 21.65
N VAL A 525 -15.68 -14.33 22.07
CA VAL A 525 -16.00 -15.57 22.81
C VAL A 525 -15.77 -15.43 24.32
N GLY A 526 -15.52 -14.22 24.83
CA GLY A 526 -15.43 -13.90 26.25
C GLY A 526 -14.06 -14.13 26.92
N PHE A 527 -12.99 -14.42 26.16
CA PHE A 527 -11.64 -14.50 26.71
C PHE A 527 -11.06 -13.12 27.05
N VAL A 528 -10.24 -13.06 28.09
CA VAL A 528 -9.48 -11.89 28.49
C VAL A 528 -8.06 -11.93 27.93
N ILE A 529 -7.40 -10.77 27.87
CA ILE A 529 -6.00 -10.63 27.46
C ILE A 529 -5.12 -11.42 28.44
N LYS A 530 -4.22 -12.26 27.93
CA LYS A 530 -3.29 -13.04 28.73
C LYS A 530 -1.87 -12.48 28.73
N ASN A 531 -1.48 -11.84 27.63
CA ASN A 531 -0.14 -11.30 27.46
C ASN A 531 -0.21 -9.81 27.04
N TYR A 532 -0.13 -8.94 28.03
CA TYR A 532 -0.20 -7.50 27.82
C TYR A 532 0.98 -6.94 27.02
N ASP A 533 2.15 -7.58 27.06
CA ASP A 533 3.33 -7.15 26.30
C ASP A 533 3.16 -7.34 24.78
N LYS A 534 2.17 -8.12 24.36
CA LYS A 534 1.82 -8.34 22.94
C LYS A 534 0.71 -7.43 22.44
N VAL A 535 0.12 -6.61 23.32
CA VAL A 535 -0.87 -5.61 22.91
C VAL A 535 -0.15 -4.47 22.24
N PHE A 536 -0.48 -4.21 20.98
CA PHE A 536 0.27 -3.28 20.15
C PHE A 536 -0.53 -2.04 19.70
N ALA A 537 -1.86 -2.11 19.75
CA ALA A 537 -2.71 -1.02 19.32
C ALA A 537 -4.03 -0.96 20.12
N MET A 538 -4.65 0.22 20.07
CA MET A 538 -6.00 0.44 20.56
C MET A 538 -6.80 1.22 19.54
N SER A 539 -8.12 0.94 19.45
CA SER A 539 -9.05 1.75 18.65
C SER A 539 -10.28 2.15 19.42
N ILE A 540 -10.91 3.23 18.96
CA ILE A 540 -12.20 3.74 19.43
C ILE A 540 -13.07 3.96 18.21
N LYS A 541 -14.24 3.30 18.14
CA LYS A 541 -15.15 3.35 17.01
C LYS A 541 -16.60 3.51 17.48
N SER A 542 -17.42 4.21 16.71
CA SER A 542 -18.89 4.28 16.83
C SER A 542 -19.51 4.62 15.50
N ASP A 543 -20.79 4.28 15.33
CA ASP A 543 -21.60 4.74 14.19
C ASP A 543 -22.07 6.20 14.38
N ALA A 544 -22.11 6.69 15.63
CA ALA A 544 -22.42 8.07 15.96
C ALA A 544 -21.14 8.92 16.04
N LYS A 545 -21.28 10.23 15.82
CA LYS A 545 -20.16 11.17 15.93
C LYS A 545 -19.73 11.36 17.38
N PHE A 546 -18.44 11.15 17.64
CA PHE A 546 -17.81 11.37 18.94
C PHE A 546 -16.50 12.15 18.80
N VAL A 547 -16.12 12.87 19.82
CA VAL A 547 -14.85 13.60 19.90
C VAL A 547 -14.15 13.21 21.20
N ILE A 548 -12.85 12.92 21.15
CA ILE A 548 -12.10 12.53 22.35
C ILE A 548 -10.95 13.50 22.64
N ASN A 549 -10.56 13.58 23.91
CA ASN A 549 -9.37 14.29 24.37
C ASN A 549 -8.79 13.60 25.60
N ASN A 550 -7.55 13.99 25.97
CA ASN A 550 -6.86 13.50 27.17
C ASN A 550 -6.85 11.97 27.30
N VAL A 551 -6.42 11.28 26.25
CA VAL A 551 -6.32 9.81 26.22
C VAL A 551 -5.02 9.38 26.87
N LEU A 552 -5.11 8.64 27.97
CA LEU A 552 -3.93 8.15 28.71
C LEU A 552 -4.19 6.78 29.38
N ILE A 553 -3.11 6.11 29.71
CA ILE A 553 -3.11 4.89 30.53
C ILE A 553 -2.67 5.25 31.95
N ILE A 554 -3.42 4.85 32.94
CA ILE A 554 -3.12 5.01 34.38
C ILE A 554 -3.12 3.69 35.12
#